data_bc1b666190c828897f806e034b7ab553
#
_entry.id   bc1b666190c828897f806e034b7ab553
#
_cell.length_a   1.000
_cell.length_b   1.000
_cell.length_c   1.000
_cell.angle_alpha   90.00
_cell.angle_beta   90.00
_cell.angle_gamma   90.00
#
_symmetry.space_group_name_H-M   'P 1'
#
loop_
_entity.id
_entity.type
_entity.pdbx_description
1 polymer ?
#
loop_
_entity_poly.entity_id
_entity_poly.type
_entity_poly.pdbx_seq_one_letter_code
_entity_poly.pdbx_strand_id
1 'polypeptide(L)'
;MSKQILILKASPREKGNTAALAARLAEGARQAGAQVESIYLHGLDIRPCDACDLCKEPGSGCVIEDDMQPIYPKLAEADAIVLASPIYWFTVTAQLKLFMDRCYAFQSTDWQELKHKPFGILLAYGDTDLYTSGGINAIHTFESMARFLHGELAGIVHGSMNDLGDINKQPALLEQAYRLGQQLAQDQADLK
;
A
#
# COMPACT_ATOMS: atom_id res chain seq x y z
N MET A 1 -14.56 -0.66 17.99
CA MET A 1 -13.10 -0.96 18.14
C MET A 1 -12.33 0.02 17.27
N SER A 2 -11.11 0.42 17.64
CA SER A 2 -10.29 1.29 16.77
C SER A 2 -9.84 0.52 15.54
N LYS A 3 -9.93 1.14 14.34
CA LYS A 3 -9.46 0.51 13.08
C LYS A 3 -7.96 0.32 13.08
N GLN A 4 -7.51 -0.76 12.46
CA GLN A 4 -6.10 -1.07 12.23
C GLN A 4 -5.75 -0.71 10.79
N ILE A 5 -4.81 0.21 10.59
CA ILE A 5 -4.35 0.62 9.25
C ILE A 5 -2.91 0.17 9.08
N LEU A 6 -2.65 -0.61 8.03
CA LEU A 6 -1.32 -1.09 7.68
C LEU A 6 -0.77 -0.30 6.50
N ILE A 7 0.40 0.33 6.66
CA ILE A 7 1.08 1.10 5.61
C ILE A 7 2.34 0.37 5.15
N LEU A 8 2.40 -0.02 3.88
CA LEU A 8 3.54 -0.64 3.22
C LEU A 8 4.34 0.43 2.48
N LYS A 9 5.56 0.74 2.97
CA LYS A 9 6.46 1.75 2.38
C LYS A 9 7.51 1.04 1.51
N ALA A 10 7.44 1.25 0.20
CA ALA A 10 8.25 0.50 -0.77
C ALA A 10 9.36 1.34 -1.44
N SER A 11 9.57 2.57 -0.99
CA SER A 11 10.69 3.38 -1.48
C SER A 11 12.02 2.88 -0.91
N PRO A 12 13.11 2.78 -1.71
CA PRO A 12 14.45 2.55 -1.17
C PRO A 12 14.98 3.74 -0.35
N ARG A 13 14.35 4.91 -0.47
CA ARG A 13 14.67 6.10 0.33
C ARG A 13 13.75 6.12 1.55
N GLU A 14 14.25 5.69 2.70
CA GLU A 14 13.46 5.58 3.94
C GLU A 14 12.78 6.90 4.35
N LYS A 15 13.45 8.03 4.09
CA LYS A 15 12.94 9.39 4.35
C LYS A 15 12.57 10.12 3.04
N GLY A 16 12.13 9.39 2.02
CA GLY A 16 11.74 9.93 0.71
C GLY A 16 10.36 10.61 0.72
N ASN A 17 9.98 11.17 -0.42
CA ASN A 17 8.71 11.89 -0.59
C ASN A 17 7.49 11.01 -0.28
N THR A 18 7.46 9.74 -0.71
CA THR A 18 6.38 8.80 -0.38
C THR A 18 6.33 8.46 1.10
N ALA A 19 7.47 8.44 1.79
CA ALA A 19 7.51 8.23 3.24
C ALA A 19 6.92 9.43 4.00
N ALA A 20 7.14 10.65 3.51
CA ALA A 20 6.52 11.85 4.08
C ALA A 20 4.99 11.86 3.86
N LEU A 21 4.51 11.47 2.67
CA LEU A 21 3.07 11.27 2.41
C LEU A 21 2.49 10.21 3.36
N ALA A 22 3.17 9.07 3.53
CA ALA A 22 2.74 8.01 4.43
C ALA A 22 2.69 8.45 5.90
N ALA A 23 3.68 9.25 6.33
CA ALA A 23 3.69 9.82 7.68
C ALA A 23 2.51 10.78 7.91
N ARG A 24 2.20 11.60 6.91
CA ARG A 24 1.10 12.56 6.98
C ARG A 24 -0.27 11.87 6.98
N LEU A 25 -0.42 10.79 6.18
CA LEU A 25 -1.61 9.94 6.20
C LEU A 25 -1.76 9.28 7.58
N ALA A 26 -0.68 8.72 8.12
CA ALA A 26 -0.69 8.08 9.44
C ALA A 26 -1.11 9.06 10.56
N GLU A 27 -0.70 10.33 10.47
CA GLU A 27 -1.11 11.37 11.41
C GLU A 27 -2.63 11.60 11.33
N GLY A 28 -3.19 11.75 10.12
CA GLY A 28 -4.63 11.92 9.92
C GLY A 28 -5.44 10.74 10.46
N ALA A 29 -4.97 9.51 10.19
CA ALA A 29 -5.61 8.29 10.67
C ALA A 29 -5.61 8.19 12.20
N ARG A 30 -4.46 8.46 12.84
CA ARG A 30 -4.36 8.45 14.31
C ARG A 30 -5.22 9.52 14.96
N GLN A 31 -5.28 10.70 14.36
CA GLN A 31 -6.15 11.77 14.89
C GLN A 31 -7.63 11.38 14.80
N ALA A 32 -8.02 10.59 13.82
CA ALA A 32 -9.36 10.03 13.70
C ALA A 32 -9.57 8.74 14.55
N GLY A 33 -8.62 8.35 15.40
CA GLY A 33 -8.74 7.27 16.37
C GLY A 33 -8.27 5.90 15.88
N ALA A 34 -7.68 5.77 14.68
CA ALA A 34 -7.13 4.51 14.20
C ALA A 34 -5.75 4.20 14.82
N GLN A 35 -5.44 2.91 14.93
CA GLN A 35 -4.09 2.42 15.14
C GLN A 35 -3.41 2.27 13.78
N VAL A 36 -2.15 2.70 13.67
CA VAL A 36 -1.41 2.67 12.42
C VAL A 36 -0.07 2.00 12.61
N GLU A 37 0.15 0.92 11.89
CA GLU A 37 1.43 0.27 11.73
C GLU A 37 2.03 0.61 10.36
N SER A 38 3.37 0.75 10.28
CA SER A 38 4.07 0.98 9.02
C SER A 38 5.21 0.00 8.86
N ILE A 39 5.27 -0.66 7.71
CA ILE A 39 6.34 -1.59 7.33
C ILE A 39 7.19 -0.97 6.23
N TYR A 40 8.52 -1.02 6.38
CA TYR A 40 9.50 -0.56 5.38
C TYR A 40 10.00 -1.75 4.58
N LEU A 41 9.43 -1.97 3.39
CA LEU A 41 9.67 -3.17 2.58
C LEU A 41 11.10 -3.30 2.05
N HIS A 42 11.78 -2.16 1.79
CA HIS A 42 13.17 -2.22 1.27
C HIS A 42 14.17 -2.80 2.28
N GLY A 43 13.89 -2.71 3.57
CA GLY A 43 14.72 -3.27 4.62
C GLY A 43 14.52 -4.77 4.86
N LEU A 44 13.61 -5.42 4.13
CA LEU A 44 13.20 -6.80 4.33
C LEU A 44 13.75 -7.71 3.21
N ASP A 45 14.08 -8.93 3.57
CA ASP A 45 14.43 -10.00 2.63
C ASP A 45 13.15 -10.75 2.23
N ILE A 46 12.42 -10.18 1.27
CA ILE A 46 11.25 -10.81 0.65
C ILE A 46 11.69 -11.43 -0.68
N ARG A 47 11.77 -12.75 -0.72
CA ARG A 47 12.10 -13.49 -1.94
C ARG A 47 10.93 -13.47 -2.94
N PRO A 48 11.21 -13.49 -4.26
CA PRO A 48 10.16 -13.59 -5.26
C PRO A 48 9.35 -14.88 -5.09
N CYS A 49 8.10 -14.86 -5.54
CA CYS A 49 7.28 -16.07 -5.66
C CYS A 49 7.93 -17.00 -6.70
N ASP A 50 8.12 -18.27 -6.34
CA ASP A 50 8.70 -19.31 -7.19
C ASP A 50 7.64 -20.16 -7.93
N ALA A 51 6.37 -19.77 -7.83
CA ALA A 51 5.24 -20.45 -8.45
C ALA A 51 5.10 -21.94 -8.09
N CYS A 52 5.48 -22.32 -6.87
CA CYS A 52 5.40 -23.71 -6.39
C CYS A 52 3.95 -24.25 -6.19
N ASP A 53 2.96 -23.37 -6.24
CA ASP A 53 1.53 -23.66 -6.10
C ASP A 53 1.08 -24.29 -4.76
N LEU A 54 1.97 -24.48 -3.80
CA LEU A 54 1.64 -25.09 -2.50
C LEU A 54 0.61 -24.28 -1.70
N CYS A 55 0.57 -22.94 -1.90
CA CYS A 55 -0.44 -22.09 -1.29
C CYS A 55 -1.86 -22.21 -1.90
N LYS A 56 -2.06 -23.07 -2.91
CA LYS A 56 -3.39 -23.39 -3.43
C LYS A 56 -4.14 -24.43 -2.57
N GLU A 57 -3.40 -25.18 -1.77
CA GLU A 57 -4.01 -26.12 -0.83
C GLU A 57 -4.73 -25.33 0.29
N PRO A 58 -5.97 -25.67 0.62
CA PRO A 58 -6.73 -24.94 1.63
C PRO A 58 -6.00 -24.85 2.98
N GLY A 59 -5.83 -23.63 3.47
CA GLY A 59 -5.21 -23.35 4.77
C GLY A 59 -3.69 -23.49 4.84
N SER A 60 -3.00 -23.72 3.71
CA SER A 60 -1.54 -23.97 3.72
C SER A 60 -0.70 -22.68 3.87
N GLY A 61 -1.12 -21.57 3.27
CA GLY A 61 -0.33 -20.35 3.20
C GLY A 61 0.93 -20.47 2.31
N CYS A 62 1.87 -19.54 2.43
CA CYS A 62 3.13 -19.58 1.69
C CYS A 62 4.19 -20.38 2.46
N VAL A 63 4.90 -21.25 1.73
CA VAL A 63 5.98 -22.10 2.30
C VAL A 63 7.35 -21.44 2.28
N ILE A 64 7.51 -20.28 1.65
CA ILE A 64 8.79 -19.56 1.59
C ILE A 64 9.04 -18.90 2.94
N GLU A 65 10.02 -19.39 3.66
CA GLU A 65 10.47 -18.85 4.95
C GLU A 65 11.34 -17.61 4.73
N ASP A 66 10.76 -16.42 4.90
CA ASP A 66 11.42 -15.13 4.76
C ASP A 66 10.64 -14.03 5.53
N ASP A 67 11.03 -12.76 5.35
CA ASP A 67 10.43 -11.62 6.04
C ASP A 67 8.96 -11.34 5.62
N MET A 68 8.42 -12.05 4.64
CA MET A 68 6.99 -11.98 4.32
C MET A 68 6.11 -12.71 5.34
N GLN A 69 6.64 -13.74 6.02
CA GLN A 69 5.86 -14.55 6.96
C GLN A 69 5.19 -13.72 8.08
N PRO A 70 5.90 -12.83 8.78
CA PRO A 70 5.26 -11.99 9.81
C PRO A 70 4.33 -10.90 9.25
N ILE A 71 4.31 -10.68 7.92
CA ILE A 71 3.43 -9.67 7.29
C ILE A 71 2.04 -10.26 7.01
N TYR A 72 1.91 -11.55 6.72
CA TYR A 72 0.61 -12.17 6.42
C TYR A 72 -0.43 -11.94 7.52
N PRO A 73 -0.16 -12.22 8.80
CA PRO A 73 -1.14 -11.96 9.86
C PRO A 73 -1.51 -10.47 9.98
N LYS A 74 -0.55 -9.56 9.78
CA LYS A 74 -0.82 -8.12 9.82
C LYS A 74 -1.74 -7.65 8.68
N LEU A 75 -1.59 -8.25 7.49
CA LEU A 75 -2.50 -8.03 6.37
C LEU A 75 -3.91 -8.55 6.67
N ALA A 76 -4.01 -9.71 7.30
CA ALA A 76 -5.29 -10.29 7.70
C ALA A 76 -6.01 -9.42 8.75
N GLU A 77 -5.29 -8.93 9.75
CA GLU A 77 -5.82 -8.13 10.86
C GLU A 77 -6.14 -6.67 10.47
N ALA A 78 -5.50 -6.13 9.42
CA ALA A 78 -5.71 -4.75 9.01
C ALA A 78 -7.14 -4.51 8.49
N ASP A 79 -7.78 -3.43 8.93
CA ASP A 79 -9.07 -2.95 8.39
C ASP A 79 -8.90 -2.17 7.08
N ALA A 80 -7.72 -1.55 6.88
CA ALA A 80 -7.35 -0.83 5.66
C ALA A 80 -5.86 -1.01 5.35
N ILE A 81 -5.52 -1.01 4.07
CA ILE A 81 -4.14 -1.19 3.60
C ILE A 81 -3.72 0.03 2.76
N VAL A 82 -2.55 0.58 3.06
CA VAL A 82 -1.96 1.71 2.30
C VAL A 82 -0.68 1.24 1.61
N LEU A 83 -0.60 1.45 0.30
CA LEU A 83 0.56 1.13 -0.52
C LEU A 83 1.25 2.42 -0.94
N ALA A 84 2.50 2.63 -0.49
CA ALA A 84 3.28 3.83 -0.77
C ALA A 84 4.53 3.49 -1.58
N SER A 85 4.60 3.92 -2.84
CA SER A 85 5.69 3.61 -3.76
C SER A 85 6.07 4.81 -4.63
N PRO A 86 7.35 5.09 -4.86
CA PRO A 86 7.72 5.89 -6.01
C PRO A 86 7.49 5.10 -7.31
N ILE A 87 7.35 5.83 -8.42
CA ILE A 87 7.33 5.24 -9.75
C ILE A 87 8.77 5.09 -10.23
N TYR A 88 9.19 3.85 -10.42
CA TYR A 88 10.50 3.49 -10.95
C TYR A 88 10.31 2.70 -12.24
N TRP A 89 10.93 3.18 -13.30
CA TRP A 89 10.86 2.54 -14.61
C TRP A 89 9.41 2.22 -15.02
N PHE A 90 8.56 3.28 -14.95
CA PHE A 90 7.17 3.34 -15.40
C PHE A 90 6.15 2.52 -14.59
N THR A 91 6.48 2.02 -13.39
CA THR A 91 5.54 1.35 -12.50
C THR A 91 6.01 1.42 -11.04
N VAL A 92 5.42 0.62 -10.15
CA VAL A 92 5.83 0.51 -8.75
C VAL A 92 7.25 -0.05 -8.61
N THR A 93 7.87 0.15 -7.46
CA THR A 93 9.19 -0.42 -7.18
C THR A 93 9.18 -1.94 -7.14
N ALA A 94 10.34 -2.57 -7.40
CA ALA A 94 10.52 -4.01 -7.29
C ALA A 94 10.13 -4.54 -5.89
N GLN A 95 10.42 -3.80 -4.82
CA GLN A 95 10.08 -4.17 -3.44
C GLN A 95 8.56 -4.28 -3.26
N LEU A 96 7.79 -3.35 -3.83
CA LEU A 96 6.33 -3.45 -3.76
C LEU A 96 5.81 -4.61 -4.60
N LYS A 97 6.39 -4.82 -5.78
CA LYS A 97 5.97 -5.93 -6.66
C LYS A 97 6.26 -7.29 -6.04
N LEU A 98 7.43 -7.49 -5.42
CA LEU A 98 7.75 -8.72 -4.67
C LEU A 98 6.69 -8.98 -3.58
N PHE A 99 6.38 -7.97 -2.77
CA PHE A 99 5.34 -8.06 -1.76
C PHE A 99 3.97 -8.43 -2.37
N MET A 100 3.55 -7.75 -3.45
CA MET A 100 2.25 -8.02 -4.11
C MET A 100 2.18 -9.43 -4.66
N ASP A 101 3.24 -9.94 -5.31
CA ASP A 101 3.27 -11.31 -5.83
C ASP A 101 3.15 -12.36 -4.71
N ARG A 102 3.75 -12.08 -3.56
CA ARG A 102 3.69 -12.96 -2.40
C ARG A 102 2.31 -12.95 -1.73
N CYS A 103 1.48 -11.91 -1.92
CA CYS A 103 0.09 -11.90 -1.46
C CYS A 103 -0.76 -13.01 -2.12
N TYR A 104 -0.29 -13.66 -3.19
CA TYR A 104 -0.95 -14.83 -3.77
C TYR A 104 -1.14 -15.98 -2.76
N ALA A 105 -0.40 -15.98 -1.67
CA ALA A 105 -0.56 -16.96 -0.58
C ALA A 105 -1.97 -16.98 0.04
N PHE A 106 -2.73 -15.88 -0.04
CA PHE A 106 -4.12 -15.82 0.40
C PHE A 106 -5.10 -16.60 -0.51
N GLN A 107 -4.62 -17.18 -1.61
CA GLN A 107 -5.42 -18.14 -2.40
C GLN A 107 -5.89 -19.32 -1.56
N SER A 108 -5.13 -19.74 -0.55
CA SER A 108 -5.48 -20.85 0.36
C SER A 108 -6.78 -20.64 1.13
N THR A 109 -7.21 -19.41 1.29
CA THR A 109 -8.45 -19.00 1.98
C THR A 109 -9.44 -18.30 1.05
N ASP A 110 -9.27 -18.45 -0.25
CA ASP A 110 -10.04 -17.72 -1.26
C ASP A 110 -10.00 -16.18 -1.02
N TRP A 111 -8.85 -15.66 -0.64
CA TRP A 111 -8.59 -14.22 -0.44
C TRP A 111 -9.44 -13.55 0.66
N GLN A 112 -10.07 -14.31 1.56
CA GLN A 112 -11.00 -13.77 2.56
C GLN A 112 -10.38 -12.66 3.40
N GLU A 113 -9.10 -12.76 3.73
CA GLU A 113 -8.37 -11.78 4.54
C GLU A 113 -8.11 -10.45 3.83
N LEU A 114 -8.16 -10.42 2.49
CA LEU A 114 -7.92 -9.21 1.70
C LEU A 114 -9.19 -8.65 1.04
N LYS A 115 -10.24 -9.51 0.87
CA LYS A 115 -11.49 -9.09 0.24
C LYS A 115 -12.16 -7.96 1.01
N HIS A 116 -12.78 -7.04 0.27
CA HIS A 116 -13.57 -5.91 0.76
C HIS A 116 -12.81 -4.86 1.58
N LYS A 117 -11.47 -4.98 1.71
CA LYS A 117 -10.69 -3.96 2.40
C LYS A 117 -10.54 -2.70 1.53
N PRO A 118 -10.62 -1.49 2.14
CA PRO A 118 -10.26 -0.25 1.46
C PRO A 118 -8.74 -0.13 1.31
N PHE A 119 -8.31 0.35 0.14
CA PHE A 119 -6.91 0.63 -0.17
C PHE A 119 -6.67 2.13 -0.34
N GLY A 120 -5.62 2.64 0.31
CA GLY A 120 -5.07 3.97 0.06
C GLY A 120 -3.77 3.84 -0.75
N ILE A 121 -3.58 4.70 -1.75
CA ILE A 121 -2.41 4.66 -2.63
C ILE A 121 -1.66 5.98 -2.57
N LEU A 122 -0.34 5.91 -2.35
CA LEU A 122 0.54 7.07 -2.30
C LEU A 122 1.67 6.90 -3.32
N LEU A 123 1.73 7.78 -4.34
CA LEU A 123 2.72 7.69 -5.42
C LEU A 123 3.53 8.98 -5.56
N ALA A 124 4.81 8.84 -5.85
CA ALA A 124 5.70 9.91 -6.25
C ALA A 124 6.44 9.55 -7.54
N TYR A 125 6.54 10.47 -8.47
CA TYR A 125 7.24 10.28 -9.73
C TYR A 125 8.09 11.50 -10.08
N GLY A 126 9.08 11.32 -10.96
CA GLY A 126 10.06 12.37 -11.29
C GLY A 126 9.71 13.18 -12.53
N ASP A 127 8.75 12.78 -13.33
CA ASP A 127 8.40 13.47 -14.57
C ASP A 127 7.27 14.50 -14.35
N THR A 128 6.87 15.19 -15.42
CA THR A 128 5.91 16.30 -15.38
C THR A 128 4.50 15.88 -15.01
N ASP A 129 4.09 14.69 -15.42
CA ASP A 129 2.75 14.19 -15.22
C ASP A 129 2.69 12.66 -15.05
N LEU A 130 1.50 12.17 -14.72
CA LEU A 130 1.23 10.77 -14.43
C LEU A 130 1.45 9.83 -15.63
N TYR A 131 1.17 10.31 -16.85
CA TYR A 131 1.29 9.48 -18.07
C TYR A 131 2.74 9.37 -18.51
N THR A 132 3.43 10.49 -18.63
CA THR A 132 4.85 10.54 -19.03
C THR A 132 5.73 9.76 -18.06
N SER A 133 5.43 9.82 -16.76
CA SER A 133 6.15 9.03 -15.74
C SER A 133 5.81 7.54 -15.74
N GLY A 134 4.73 7.13 -16.39
CA GLY A 134 4.19 5.77 -16.32
C GLY A 134 3.44 5.48 -15.01
N GLY A 135 3.19 6.48 -14.18
CA GLY A 135 2.41 6.31 -12.94
C GLY A 135 1.00 5.78 -13.17
N ILE A 136 0.43 6.04 -14.36
CA ILE A 136 -0.85 5.48 -14.79
C ILE A 136 -0.85 3.94 -14.78
N ASN A 137 0.28 3.29 -15.10
CA ASN A 137 0.38 1.82 -15.08
C ASN A 137 0.25 1.28 -13.65
N ALA A 138 0.81 1.99 -12.67
CA ALA A 138 0.64 1.64 -11.26
C ALA A 138 -0.82 1.80 -10.82
N ILE A 139 -1.49 2.89 -11.22
CA ILE A 139 -2.91 3.10 -10.91
C ILE A 139 -3.76 1.97 -11.49
N HIS A 140 -3.61 1.62 -12.76
CA HIS A 140 -4.34 0.51 -13.38
C HIS A 140 -4.07 -0.84 -12.69
N THR A 141 -2.85 -1.04 -12.18
CA THR A 141 -2.52 -2.24 -11.40
C THR A 141 -3.34 -2.27 -10.10
N PHE A 142 -3.41 -1.16 -9.36
CA PHE A 142 -4.17 -1.08 -8.12
C PHE A 142 -5.69 -1.16 -8.34
N GLU A 143 -6.21 -0.54 -9.40
CA GLU A 143 -7.62 -0.69 -9.79
C GLU A 143 -7.98 -2.15 -10.08
N SER A 144 -7.11 -2.86 -10.81
CA SER A 144 -7.31 -4.28 -11.13
C SER A 144 -7.24 -5.15 -9.86
N MET A 145 -6.30 -4.86 -8.97
CA MET A 145 -6.17 -5.54 -7.67
C MET A 145 -7.41 -5.32 -6.80
N ALA A 146 -7.85 -4.07 -6.65
CA ALA A 146 -9.02 -3.74 -5.84
C ALA A 146 -10.28 -4.40 -6.40
N ARG A 147 -10.48 -4.37 -7.73
CA ARG A 147 -11.60 -5.06 -8.38
C ARG A 147 -11.59 -6.57 -8.15
N PHE A 148 -10.42 -7.20 -8.26
CA PHE A 148 -10.26 -8.65 -8.02
C PHE A 148 -10.60 -9.02 -6.58
N LEU A 149 -10.18 -8.20 -5.63
CA LEU A 149 -10.43 -8.41 -4.20
C LEU A 149 -11.81 -7.91 -3.74
N HIS A 150 -12.66 -7.42 -4.66
CA HIS A 150 -13.92 -6.76 -4.32
C HIS A 150 -13.74 -5.64 -3.27
N GLY A 151 -12.55 -5.05 -3.23
CA GLY A 151 -12.19 -3.94 -2.35
C GLY A 151 -12.41 -2.59 -3.03
N GLU A 152 -12.14 -1.52 -2.30
CA GLU A 152 -12.29 -0.15 -2.77
C GLU A 152 -10.94 0.57 -2.80
N LEU A 153 -10.70 1.37 -3.84
CA LEU A 153 -9.67 2.40 -3.80
C LEU A 153 -10.24 3.63 -3.10
N ALA A 154 -10.02 3.73 -1.78
CA ALA A 154 -10.52 4.82 -0.97
C ALA A 154 -9.93 6.18 -1.38
N GLY A 155 -8.72 6.18 -1.94
CA GLY A 155 -8.10 7.37 -2.51
C GLY A 155 -6.69 7.09 -3.03
N ILE A 156 -6.29 7.95 -3.99
CA ILE A 156 -4.95 7.94 -4.59
C ILE A 156 -4.38 9.34 -4.45
N VAL A 157 -3.27 9.48 -3.74
CA VAL A 157 -2.51 10.73 -3.63
C VAL A 157 -1.21 10.58 -4.41
N HIS A 158 -1.00 11.41 -5.41
CA HIS A 158 0.18 11.32 -6.26
C HIS A 158 0.69 12.70 -6.68
N GLY A 159 1.96 12.79 -7.01
CA GLY A 159 2.53 14.03 -7.53
C GLY A 159 3.94 13.87 -8.09
N SER A 160 4.32 14.87 -8.89
CA SER A 160 5.68 15.00 -9.42
C SER A 160 6.61 15.50 -8.32
N MET A 161 7.60 14.67 -7.96
CA MET A 161 8.56 14.93 -6.88
C MET A 161 9.89 14.25 -7.23
N ASN A 162 10.78 14.96 -7.89
CA ASN A 162 12.04 14.40 -8.38
C ASN A 162 13.11 14.34 -7.29
N ASP A 163 13.24 15.40 -6.53
CA ASP A 163 14.28 15.53 -5.51
C ASP A 163 13.78 15.14 -4.11
N LEU A 164 14.72 14.75 -3.27
CA LEU A 164 14.42 14.47 -1.87
C LEU A 164 13.91 15.73 -1.18
N GLY A 165 12.73 15.62 -0.56
CA GLY A 165 12.11 16.73 0.15
C GLY A 165 11.22 17.64 -0.70
N ASP A 166 11.02 17.36 -2.00
CA ASP A 166 10.11 18.13 -2.84
C ASP A 166 8.67 18.15 -2.32
N ILE A 167 8.27 17.11 -1.61
CA ILE A 167 6.96 17.04 -0.95
C ILE A 167 6.72 18.23 -0.01
N ASN A 168 7.75 18.78 0.60
CA ASN A 168 7.64 19.94 1.50
C ASN A 168 7.20 21.23 0.76
N LYS A 169 7.36 21.26 -0.57
CA LYS A 169 6.91 22.34 -1.44
C LYS A 169 5.46 22.14 -1.93
N GLN A 170 4.83 21.04 -1.53
CA GLN A 170 3.50 20.63 -2.01
C GLN A 170 2.51 20.40 -0.83
N PRO A 171 2.16 21.45 -0.08
CA PRO A 171 1.30 21.33 1.09
C PRO A 171 -0.08 20.75 0.78
N ALA A 172 -0.57 20.97 -0.45
CA ALA A 172 -1.86 20.39 -0.89
C ALA A 172 -1.82 18.85 -0.95
N LEU A 173 -0.71 18.24 -1.37
CA LEU A 173 -0.57 16.77 -1.38
C LEU A 173 -0.47 16.23 0.04
N LEU A 174 0.24 16.91 0.93
CA LEU A 174 0.30 16.54 2.36
C LEU A 174 -1.08 16.60 3.00
N GLU A 175 -1.88 17.60 2.67
CA GLU A 175 -3.25 17.72 3.17
C GLU A 175 -4.16 16.62 2.59
N GLN A 176 -4.04 16.28 1.30
CA GLN A 176 -4.77 15.16 0.70
C GLN A 176 -4.42 13.83 1.38
N ALA A 177 -3.12 13.58 1.65
CA ALA A 177 -2.69 12.38 2.36
C ALA A 177 -3.27 12.32 3.79
N TYR A 178 -3.28 13.44 4.49
CA TYR A 178 -3.87 13.55 5.82
C TYR A 178 -5.37 13.22 5.82
N ARG A 179 -6.14 13.81 4.89
CA ARG A 179 -7.58 13.56 4.76
C ARG A 179 -7.86 12.10 4.37
N LEU A 180 -7.05 11.52 3.49
CA LEU A 180 -7.17 10.09 3.17
C LEU A 180 -6.96 9.23 4.42
N GLY A 181 -6.02 9.60 5.29
CA GLY A 181 -5.84 8.93 6.57
C GLY A 181 -7.07 9.01 7.48
N GLN A 182 -7.69 10.18 7.58
CA GLN A 182 -8.94 10.36 8.33
C GLN A 182 -10.08 9.52 7.75
N GLN A 183 -10.21 9.52 6.41
CA GLN A 183 -11.23 8.73 5.71
C GLN A 183 -11.09 7.23 5.96
N LEU A 184 -9.87 6.68 5.87
CA LEU A 184 -9.60 5.25 6.13
C LEU A 184 -9.88 4.83 7.58
N ALA A 185 -9.82 5.77 8.52
CA ALA A 185 -10.11 5.54 9.93
C ALA A 185 -11.60 5.53 10.26
N GLN A 186 -12.46 6.06 9.39
CA GLN A 186 -13.93 6.12 9.58
C GLN A 186 -14.61 4.87 9.01
N ASP A 187 -15.77 4.51 9.54
CA ASP A 187 -16.58 3.47 8.94
C ASP A 187 -17.28 4.01 7.67
N GLN A 188 -17.31 3.18 6.62
CA GLN A 188 -17.95 3.55 5.35
C GLN A 188 -19.47 3.89 5.51
N ALA A 189 -20.08 3.46 6.61
CA ALA A 189 -21.46 3.78 6.94
C ALA A 189 -21.68 5.25 7.32
N ASP A 190 -20.62 5.93 7.80
CA ASP A 190 -20.70 7.33 8.27
C ASP A 190 -20.47 8.36 7.16
N LEU A 191 -20.17 7.91 5.95
CA LEU A 191 -19.88 8.75 4.76
C LEU A 191 -21.05 8.86 3.77
N LYS A 192 -22.23 8.33 4.14
CA LYS A 192 -23.49 8.44 3.34
C LYS A 192 -24.49 9.43 3.98
#